data_ad39de26f7cfe9f2b786010b372550f9
#
_entry.id   ad39de26f7cfe9f2b786010b372550f9
#
_cell.length_a   1.000
_cell.length_b   1.000
_cell.length_c   1.000
_cell.angle_alpha   90.00
_cell.angle_beta   90.00
_cell.angle_gamma   90.00
#
_symmetry.space_group_name_H-M   'P 1'
#
loop_
_entity.id
_entity.type
_entity.pdbx_description
1 polymer ?
#
loop_
_entity_poly.entity_id
_entity_poly.type
_entity_poly.pdbx_seq_one_letter_code
_entity_poly.pdbx_strand_id
1 'polypeptide(L)'
;MSNINISTLEFSVSNGVPLRRATETKTVIEVPSESISLSIKTDTDWPAVLATFVVGSGSVLIAWQLAKITKKNQLDAMRATRANYRHQWQQDLRQAASKFVSQSSCIFMKYSYYRNEVETNYHDDFTILLEAQATIELMLDKQKEYTQHVVADMEAVVAALYAEEDITNHINNFLINMRVVLEKAWQDMNRDIIGQE
;
A
#
# COMPACT_ATOMS: atom_id res chain seq x y z
N MET A 1 -21.23 -66.51 -6.57
CA MET A 1 -20.55 -66.02 -7.81
C MET A 1 -20.83 -64.54 -7.89
N SER A 2 -19.87 -63.75 -7.48
CA SER A 2 -19.98 -62.26 -7.47
C SER A 2 -19.20 -61.71 -8.66
N ASN A 3 -19.93 -61.22 -9.65
CA ASN A 3 -19.34 -60.50 -10.78
C ASN A 3 -18.98 -59.08 -10.33
N ILE A 4 -17.68 -58.77 -10.22
CA ILE A 4 -17.20 -57.43 -10.03
C ILE A 4 -17.06 -56.80 -11.41
N ASN A 5 -17.97 -55.86 -11.71
CA ASN A 5 -17.94 -55.09 -12.95
C ASN A 5 -17.09 -53.82 -12.69
N ILE A 6 -15.86 -53.82 -13.18
CA ILE A 6 -15.00 -52.62 -13.14
C ILE A 6 -15.31 -51.81 -14.40
N SER A 7 -16.28 -50.90 -14.28
CA SER A 7 -16.57 -49.94 -15.34
C SER A 7 -15.53 -48.82 -15.33
N THR A 8 -14.80 -48.73 -16.41
CA THR A 8 -14.12 -47.59 -17.03
C THR A 8 -13.86 -46.40 -16.12
N LEU A 9 -12.61 -46.25 -15.70
CA LEU A 9 -12.05 -44.98 -15.24
C LEU A 9 -11.72 -44.12 -16.46
N GLU A 10 -12.56 -43.13 -16.75
CA GLU A 10 -12.25 -42.10 -17.75
C GLU A 10 -11.39 -41.00 -17.09
N PHE A 11 -10.15 -40.91 -17.47
CA PHE A 11 -9.31 -39.75 -17.15
C PHE A 11 -9.39 -38.76 -18.31
N SER A 12 -10.05 -37.64 -18.10
CA SER A 12 -9.99 -36.53 -19.04
C SER A 12 -8.77 -35.65 -18.70
N VAL A 13 -7.75 -35.69 -19.53
CA VAL A 13 -6.63 -34.72 -19.49
C VAL A 13 -6.93 -33.64 -20.50
N SER A 14 -7.21 -32.42 -19.99
CA SER A 14 -7.45 -31.25 -20.81
C SER A 14 -6.13 -30.63 -21.25
N ASN A 15 -5.44 -31.23 -22.20
CA ASN A 15 -4.36 -30.55 -22.95
C ASN A 15 -4.01 -31.42 -24.17
N GLY A 16 -4.88 -31.47 -25.17
CA GLY A 16 -4.58 -31.61 -26.60
C GLY A 16 -3.64 -32.73 -27.07
N VAL A 17 -3.31 -33.73 -26.26
CA VAL A 17 -2.48 -34.87 -26.69
C VAL A 17 -3.39 -36.05 -27.07
N PRO A 18 -3.35 -36.54 -28.33
CA PRO A 18 -4.20 -37.64 -28.73
C PRO A 18 -3.76 -38.91 -28.04
N LEU A 19 -4.59 -39.40 -27.11
CA LEU A 19 -4.42 -40.72 -26.52
C LEU A 19 -4.66 -41.79 -27.60
N ARG A 20 -3.63 -42.59 -27.88
CA ARG A 20 -3.73 -43.78 -28.74
C ARG A 20 -4.67 -44.77 -28.07
N ARG A 21 -5.73 -45.13 -28.76
CA ARG A 21 -6.74 -46.12 -28.34
C ARG A 21 -6.05 -47.42 -27.94
N ALA A 22 -6.08 -47.77 -26.67
CA ALA A 22 -5.66 -49.08 -26.22
C ALA A 22 -6.75 -50.09 -26.66
N THR A 23 -6.36 -51.09 -27.42
CA THR A 23 -7.23 -52.21 -27.80
C THR A 23 -7.58 -53.00 -26.54
N GLU A 24 -8.88 -53.09 -26.25
CA GLU A 24 -9.37 -53.93 -25.15
C GLU A 24 -8.99 -55.39 -25.42
N THR A 25 -8.03 -55.90 -24.68
CA THR A 25 -7.80 -57.35 -24.60
C THR A 25 -8.60 -57.86 -23.39
N LYS A 26 -9.76 -58.45 -23.68
CA LYS A 26 -10.57 -59.08 -22.66
C LYS A 26 -9.89 -60.41 -22.26
N THR A 27 -9.09 -60.36 -21.22
CA THR A 27 -8.49 -61.56 -20.62
C THR A 27 -9.47 -62.07 -19.58
N VAL A 28 -10.11 -63.23 -19.93
CA VAL A 28 -10.93 -63.97 -18.97
C VAL A 28 -9.96 -64.81 -18.15
N ILE A 29 -9.76 -64.47 -16.90
CA ILE A 29 -8.97 -65.25 -15.97
C ILE A 29 -9.96 -66.18 -15.23
N GLU A 30 -10.00 -67.46 -15.59
CA GLU A 30 -10.61 -68.49 -14.75
C GLU A 30 -9.71 -68.72 -13.52
N VAL A 31 -10.21 -68.40 -12.36
CA VAL A 31 -9.50 -68.60 -11.11
C VAL A 31 -9.83 -69.94 -10.54
N PRO A 32 -8.93 -70.95 -10.55
CA PRO A 32 -9.08 -72.17 -9.77
C PRO A 32 -9.04 -71.77 -8.26
N SER A 33 -9.71 -72.55 -7.44
CA SER A 33 -9.89 -72.28 -5.99
C SER A 33 -8.59 -72.36 -5.14
N GLU A 34 -7.41 -72.32 -5.72
CA GLU A 34 -6.14 -72.28 -5.05
C GLU A 34 -5.65 -70.84 -4.99
N SER A 35 -5.18 -70.45 -3.83
CA SER A 35 -4.68 -69.07 -3.52
C SER A 35 -3.55 -68.69 -4.48
N ILE A 36 -3.81 -67.75 -5.40
CA ILE A 36 -2.79 -67.17 -6.27
C ILE A 36 -2.03 -66.16 -5.45
N SER A 37 -0.80 -66.47 -5.05
CA SER A 37 0.12 -65.48 -4.48
C SER A 37 0.70 -64.67 -5.63
N LEU A 38 0.16 -63.45 -5.84
CA LEU A 38 0.70 -62.52 -6.80
C LEU A 38 1.95 -61.85 -6.18
N SER A 39 3.12 -62.37 -6.51
CA SER A 39 4.37 -61.72 -6.19
C SER A 39 4.71 -60.65 -7.20
N ILE A 40 4.32 -59.41 -6.93
CA ILE A 40 4.74 -58.26 -7.74
C ILE A 40 6.19 -57.94 -7.38
N LYS A 41 7.11 -58.40 -8.21
CA LYS A 41 8.51 -58.07 -8.13
C LYS A 41 8.70 -56.69 -8.77
N THR A 42 8.56 -55.63 -7.99
CA THR A 42 8.91 -54.29 -8.43
C THR A 42 10.42 -54.14 -8.31
N ASP A 43 11.13 -54.29 -9.41
CA ASP A 43 12.51 -53.80 -9.46
C ASP A 43 12.46 -52.27 -9.36
N THR A 44 12.95 -51.76 -8.24
CA THR A 44 13.02 -50.31 -8.03
C THR A 44 14.01 -49.72 -9.01
N ASP A 45 13.50 -48.91 -9.94
CA ASP A 45 14.33 -48.22 -10.92
C ASP A 45 15.07 -47.04 -10.18
N TRP A 46 16.20 -47.37 -9.56
CA TRP A 46 17.04 -46.46 -8.82
C TRP A 46 17.43 -45.21 -9.60
N PRO A 47 17.76 -45.24 -10.90
CA PRO A 47 18.00 -44.07 -11.71
C PRO A 47 16.81 -43.11 -11.76
N ALA A 48 15.58 -43.62 -11.89
CA ALA A 48 14.36 -42.79 -11.90
C ALA A 48 14.11 -42.14 -10.52
N VAL A 49 14.34 -42.87 -9.42
CA VAL A 49 14.20 -42.37 -8.07
C VAL A 49 15.23 -41.26 -7.79
N LEU A 50 16.49 -41.46 -8.19
CA LEU A 50 17.53 -40.45 -8.06
C LEU A 50 17.24 -39.20 -8.90
N ALA A 51 16.79 -39.36 -10.14
CA ALA A 51 16.42 -38.24 -11.00
C ALA A 51 15.29 -37.42 -10.37
N THR A 52 14.26 -38.07 -9.84
CA THR A 52 13.13 -37.42 -9.18
C THR A 52 13.58 -36.68 -7.91
N PHE A 53 14.50 -37.26 -7.13
CA PHE A 53 15.06 -36.63 -5.93
C PHE A 53 15.88 -35.39 -6.27
N VAL A 54 16.73 -35.42 -7.30
CA VAL A 54 17.53 -34.28 -7.76
C VAL A 54 16.63 -33.14 -8.24
N VAL A 55 15.62 -33.45 -9.08
CA VAL A 55 14.68 -32.45 -9.56
C VAL A 55 13.84 -31.87 -8.44
N GLY A 56 13.37 -32.72 -7.52
CA GLY A 56 12.58 -32.30 -6.37
C GLY A 56 13.37 -31.37 -5.42
N SER A 57 14.60 -31.77 -5.08
CA SER A 57 15.47 -30.96 -4.21
C SER A 57 15.87 -29.63 -4.86
N GLY A 58 16.16 -29.63 -6.16
CA GLY A 58 16.43 -28.42 -6.93
C GLY A 58 15.25 -27.45 -6.93
N SER A 59 14.04 -27.97 -7.08
CA SER A 59 12.80 -27.16 -7.05
C SER A 59 12.58 -26.49 -5.70
N VAL A 60 12.86 -27.19 -4.60
CA VAL A 60 12.74 -26.64 -3.23
C VAL A 60 13.75 -25.50 -3.00
N LEU A 61 14.99 -25.67 -3.45
CA LEU A 61 16.02 -24.62 -3.32
C LEU A 61 15.65 -23.36 -4.12
N ILE A 62 15.17 -23.52 -5.34
CA ILE A 62 14.70 -22.40 -6.18
C ILE A 62 13.50 -21.72 -5.53
N ALA A 63 12.51 -22.46 -5.04
CA ALA A 63 11.36 -21.93 -4.36
C ALA A 63 11.74 -21.13 -3.09
N TRP A 64 12.69 -21.63 -2.32
CA TRP A 64 13.21 -20.93 -1.12
C TRP A 64 13.92 -19.61 -1.48
N GLN A 65 14.78 -19.63 -2.49
CA GLN A 65 15.46 -18.40 -2.97
C GLN A 65 14.43 -17.39 -3.52
N LEU A 66 13.46 -17.86 -4.31
CA LEU A 66 12.40 -17.00 -4.85
C LEU A 66 11.57 -16.38 -3.72
N ALA A 67 11.20 -17.15 -2.70
CA ALA A 67 10.47 -16.64 -1.54
C ALA A 67 11.28 -15.55 -0.80
N LYS A 68 12.59 -15.74 -0.64
CA LYS A 68 13.47 -14.73 -0.02
C LYS A 68 13.54 -13.44 -0.83
N ILE A 69 13.69 -13.54 -2.15
CA ILE A 69 13.71 -12.38 -3.07
C ILE A 69 12.36 -11.67 -3.06
N THR A 70 11.27 -12.42 -3.13
CA THR A 70 9.91 -11.87 -3.11
C THR A 70 9.63 -11.12 -1.81
N LYS A 71 10.03 -11.68 -0.66
CA LYS A 71 9.90 -11.01 0.65
C LYS A 71 10.67 -9.68 0.67
N LYS A 72 11.91 -9.67 0.17
CA LYS A 72 12.71 -8.45 0.08
C LYS A 72 12.04 -7.42 -0.82
N ASN A 73 11.62 -7.80 -2.03
CA ASN A 73 10.95 -6.91 -2.97
C ASN A 73 9.64 -6.33 -2.40
N GLN A 74 8.88 -7.14 -1.66
CA GLN A 74 7.66 -6.65 -0.98
C GLN A 74 7.99 -5.60 0.08
N LEU A 75 9.03 -5.81 0.90
CA LEU A 75 9.45 -4.84 1.90
C LEU A 75 9.92 -3.53 1.24
N ASP A 76 10.71 -3.62 0.17
CA ASP A 76 11.19 -2.45 -0.55
C ASP A 76 10.03 -1.69 -1.24
N ALA A 77 9.07 -2.41 -1.82
CA ALA A 77 7.84 -1.82 -2.38
C ALA A 77 6.99 -1.13 -1.30
N MET A 78 6.83 -1.73 -0.12
CA MET A 78 6.12 -1.10 1.00
C MET A 78 6.82 0.18 1.48
N ARG A 79 8.16 0.17 1.57
CA ARG A 79 8.95 1.37 1.94
C ARG A 79 8.77 2.49 0.92
N ALA A 80 8.89 2.15 -0.38
CA ALA A 80 8.68 3.11 -1.47
C ALA A 80 7.26 3.70 -1.45
N THR A 81 6.26 2.86 -1.22
CA THR A 81 4.86 3.30 -1.12
C THR A 81 4.65 4.25 0.06
N ARG A 82 5.21 3.94 1.24
CA ARG A 82 5.14 4.83 2.41
C ARG A 82 5.84 6.17 2.15
N ALA A 83 7.01 6.15 1.50
CA ALA A 83 7.73 7.36 1.12
C ALA A 83 6.91 8.25 0.17
N ASN A 84 6.24 7.64 -0.83
CA ASN A 84 5.36 8.35 -1.75
C ASN A 84 4.17 8.99 -1.04
N TYR A 85 3.49 8.28 -0.15
CA TYR A 85 2.37 8.85 0.62
C TYR A 85 2.81 10.03 1.49
N ARG A 86 3.96 9.94 2.14
CA ARG A 86 4.49 11.06 2.94
C ARG A 86 4.88 12.24 2.08
N HIS A 87 5.49 11.99 0.91
CA HIS A 87 5.82 13.06 -0.03
C HIS A 87 4.57 13.78 -0.53
N GLN A 88 3.53 13.02 -0.90
CA GLN A 88 2.24 13.58 -1.28
C GLN A 88 1.62 14.38 -0.14
N TRP A 89 1.59 13.83 1.07
CA TRP A 89 1.10 14.54 2.26
C TRP A 89 1.84 15.87 2.47
N GLN A 90 3.17 15.91 2.31
CA GLN A 90 3.94 17.16 2.42
C GLN A 90 3.57 18.17 1.33
N GLN A 91 3.32 17.71 0.12
CA GLN A 91 2.88 18.59 -0.97
C GLN A 91 1.49 19.16 -0.70
N ASP A 92 0.56 18.32 -0.28
CA ASP A 92 -0.80 18.72 0.06
C ASP A 92 -0.80 19.72 1.23
N LEU A 93 0.01 19.47 2.26
CA LEU A 93 0.16 20.38 3.38
C LEU A 93 0.76 21.73 2.96
N ARG A 94 1.78 21.74 2.09
CA ARG A 94 2.34 23.00 1.54
C ARG A 94 1.30 23.76 0.72
N GLN A 95 0.50 23.06 -0.07
CA GLN A 95 -0.56 23.68 -0.86
C GLN A 95 -1.64 24.28 0.04
N ALA A 96 -2.08 23.56 1.07
CA ALA A 96 -3.06 24.06 2.03
C ALA A 96 -2.52 25.30 2.81
N ALA A 97 -1.25 25.25 3.25
CA ALA A 97 -0.59 26.38 3.90
C ALA A 97 -0.47 27.60 2.98
N SER A 98 -0.11 27.39 1.71
CA SER A 98 -0.06 28.47 0.72
C SER A 98 -1.44 29.08 0.46
N LYS A 99 -2.49 28.24 0.37
CA LYS A 99 -3.89 28.71 0.24
C LYS A 99 -4.29 29.55 1.45
N PHE A 100 -3.97 29.09 2.66
CA PHE A 100 -4.25 29.83 3.90
C PHE A 100 -3.58 31.20 3.92
N VAL A 101 -2.27 31.28 3.65
CA VAL A 101 -1.50 32.54 3.63
C VAL A 101 -2.00 33.48 2.55
N SER A 102 -2.23 32.97 1.34
CA SER A 102 -2.74 33.77 0.22
C SER A 102 -4.11 34.36 0.51
N GLN A 103 -5.00 33.56 1.08
CA GLN A 103 -6.35 33.99 1.41
C GLN A 103 -6.36 34.99 2.57
N SER A 104 -5.55 34.78 3.61
CA SER A 104 -5.36 35.73 4.72
C SER A 104 -4.87 37.08 4.20
N SER A 105 -3.86 37.06 3.32
CA SER A 105 -3.31 38.27 2.73
C SER A 105 -4.34 39.00 1.82
N CYS A 106 -5.14 38.24 1.08
CA CYS A 106 -6.21 38.80 0.26
C CYS A 106 -7.26 39.53 1.10
N ILE A 107 -7.72 38.90 2.19
CA ILE A 107 -8.68 39.51 3.12
C ILE A 107 -8.08 40.78 3.74
N PHE A 108 -6.83 40.71 4.24
CA PHE A 108 -6.16 41.84 4.83
C PHE A 108 -5.99 43.02 3.87
N MET A 109 -5.60 42.75 2.61
CA MET A 109 -5.53 43.81 1.57
C MET A 109 -6.90 44.41 1.28
N LYS A 110 -7.96 43.62 1.20
CA LYS A 110 -9.32 44.13 1.00
C LYS A 110 -9.73 45.06 2.13
N TYR A 111 -9.45 44.71 3.38
CA TYR A 111 -9.71 45.60 4.53
C TYR A 111 -8.89 46.90 4.47
N SER A 112 -7.60 46.79 4.14
CA SER A 112 -6.69 47.94 4.18
C SER A 112 -6.94 48.95 3.06
N TYR A 113 -7.27 48.48 1.84
CA TYR A 113 -7.36 49.33 0.66
C TYR A 113 -8.79 49.69 0.24
N TYR A 114 -9.77 48.83 0.52
CA TYR A 114 -11.15 49.00 -0.01
C TYR A 114 -12.19 49.27 1.08
N ARG A 115 -11.77 49.61 2.29
CA ARG A 115 -12.63 49.82 3.45
C ARG A 115 -13.80 50.78 3.19
N ASN A 116 -13.65 51.72 2.25
CA ASN A 116 -14.63 52.78 1.97
C ASN A 116 -15.33 52.69 0.62
N GLU A 117 -14.99 51.71 -0.20
CA GLU A 117 -15.41 51.80 -1.63
C GLU A 117 -16.40 50.72 -2.08
N VAL A 118 -16.53 49.59 -1.40
CA VAL A 118 -17.40 48.49 -1.86
C VAL A 118 -17.98 47.75 -0.65
N GLU A 119 -19.27 47.47 -0.74
CA GLU A 119 -19.95 46.47 0.11
C GLU A 119 -19.38 45.07 -0.24
N THR A 120 -18.13 44.83 0.19
CA THR A 120 -17.41 43.59 -0.13
C THR A 120 -17.99 42.47 0.70
N ASN A 121 -18.52 41.44 0.02
CA ASN A 121 -18.97 40.22 0.66
C ASN A 121 -17.76 39.42 1.14
N TYR A 122 -17.28 39.71 2.37
CA TYR A 122 -16.16 38.99 3.00
C TYR A 122 -16.50 37.55 3.39
N HIS A 123 -17.80 37.19 3.36
CA HIS A 123 -18.24 35.88 3.80
C HIS A 123 -17.60 34.75 3.00
N ASP A 124 -17.53 34.87 1.69
CA ASP A 124 -16.94 33.85 0.81
C ASP A 124 -15.43 33.73 1.03
N ASP A 125 -14.75 34.88 1.24
CA ASP A 125 -13.32 34.90 1.51
C ASP A 125 -12.96 34.20 2.84
N PHE A 126 -13.74 34.45 3.90
CA PHE A 126 -13.56 33.78 5.18
C PHE A 126 -13.93 32.29 5.09
N THR A 127 -14.91 31.92 4.32
CA THR A 127 -15.26 30.49 4.10
C THR A 127 -14.07 29.76 3.51
N ILE A 128 -13.42 30.30 2.48
CA ILE A 128 -12.24 29.72 1.83
C ILE A 128 -11.05 29.66 2.82
N LEU A 129 -10.87 30.69 3.66
CA LEU A 129 -9.83 30.74 4.68
C LEU A 129 -10.02 29.64 5.73
N LEU A 130 -11.23 29.52 6.27
CA LEU A 130 -11.57 28.51 7.28
C LEU A 130 -11.50 27.09 6.73
N GLU A 131 -11.86 26.90 5.46
CA GLU A 131 -11.66 25.61 4.76
C GLU A 131 -10.16 25.24 4.69
N ALA A 132 -9.30 26.19 4.35
CA ALA A 132 -7.85 25.96 4.32
C ALA A 132 -7.29 25.67 5.72
N GLN A 133 -7.74 26.39 6.75
CA GLN A 133 -7.39 26.14 8.16
C GLN A 133 -7.82 24.72 8.57
N ALA A 134 -9.08 24.35 8.37
CA ALA A 134 -9.59 23.04 8.70
C ALA A 134 -8.82 21.92 7.98
N THR A 135 -8.47 22.13 6.71
CA THR A 135 -7.65 21.18 5.95
C THR A 135 -6.29 20.97 6.61
N ILE A 136 -5.59 22.03 7.00
CA ILE A 136 -4.31 21.94 7.70
C ILE A 136 -4.48 21.21 9.03
N GLU A 137 -5.47 21.56 9.83
CA GLU A 137 -5.71 20.93 11.14
C GLU A 137 -5.99 19.42 11.03
N LEU A 138 -6.73 18.98 10.01
CA LEU A 138 -7.00 17.57 9.75
C LEU A 138 -5.75 16.80 9.31
N MET A 139 -4.78 17.48 8.70
CA MET A 139 -3.52 16.88 8.28
C MET A 139 -2.48 16.81 9.39
N LEU A 140 -2.63 17.59 10.46
CA LEU A 140 -1.69 17.67 11.56
C LEU A 140 -2.06 16.72 12.71
N ASP A 141 -1.04 16.08 13.30
CA ASP A 141 -1.20 15.30 14.53
C ASP A 141 -1.26 16.24 15.75
N LYS A 142 -2.46 16.48 16.28
CA LYS A 142 -2.70 17.38 17.41
C LYS A 142 -1.99 16.99 18.73
N GLN A 143 -1.45 15.75 18.82
CA GLN A 143 -0.72 15.31 20.02
C GLN A 143 0.72 15.83 20.08
N LYS A 144 1.24 16.33 18.97
CA LYS A 144 2.63 16.82 18.88
C LYS A 144 2.69 18.31 19.20
N GLU A 145 3.56 18.71 20.12
CA GLU A 145 3.74 20.09 20.54
C GLU A 145 4.00 21.05 19.37
N TYR A 146 4.89 20.66 18.44
CA TYR A 146 5.24 21.50 17.30
C TYR A 146 4.09 21.72 16.31
N THR A 147 3.08 20.86 16.29
CA THR A 147 1.86 21.05 15.47
C THR A 147 0.86 21.96 16.18
N GLN A 148 0.83 21.96 17.52
CA GLN A 148 -0.01 22.87 18.30
C GLN A 148 0.38 24.32 18.07
N HIS A 149 1.67 24.64 17.90
CA HIS A 149 2.12 25.99 17.56
C HIS A 149 1.56 26.48 16.22
N VAL A 150 1.52 25.59 15.21
CA VAL A 150 0.93 25.94 13.91
C VAL A 150 -0.56 26.25 14.02
N VAL A 151 -1.29 25.46 14.81
CA VAL A 151 -2.73 25.71 15.05
C VAL A 151 -2.95 27.03 15.76
N ALA A 152 -2.18 27.30 16.82
CA ALA A 152 -2.27 28.56 17.56
C ALA A 152 -1.94 29.79 16.67
N ASP A 153 -0.95 29.67 15.78
CA ASP A 153 -0.61 30.74 14.83
C ASP A 153 -1.75 30.98 13.81
N MET A 154 -2.40 29.92 13.31
CA MET A 154 -3.56 30.07 12.42
C MET A 154 -4.73 30.76 13.12
N GLU A 155 -5.02 30.37 14.37
CA GLU A 155 -6.04 31.02 15.19
C GLU A 155 -5.72 32.50 15.40
N ALA A 156 -4.45 32.83 15.67
CA ALA A 156 -4.00 34.19 15.83
C ALA A 156 -4.15 35.04 14.55
N VAL A 157 -3.84 34.46 13.37
CA VAL A 157 -4.08 35.11 12.06
C VAL A 157 -5.57 35.41 11.88
N VAL A 158 -6.43 34.44 12.13
CA VAL A 158 -7.89 34.58 11.97
C VAL A 158 -8.42 35.63 12.95
N ALA A 159 -7.99 35.60 14.21
CA ALA A 159 -8.40 36.56 15.22
C ALA A 159 -7.98 37.99 14.84
N ALA A 160 -6.74 38.20 14.37
CA ALA A 160 -6.25 39.50 13.92
C ALA A 160 -7.03 39.99 12.69
N LEU A 161 -7.41 39.11 11.77
CA LEU A 161 -8.28 39.47 10.62
C LEU A 161 -9.66 39.94 11.10
N TYR A 162 -10.28 39.28 12.07
CA TYR A 162 -11.56 39.74 12.64
C TYR A 162 -11.45 41.06 13.40
N ALA A 163 -10.28 41.31 14.02
CA ALA A 163 -10.00 42.57 14.72
C ALA A 163 -9.54 43.71 13.76
N GLU A 164 -9.40 43.41 12.46
CA GLU A 164 -8.83 44.32 11.46
C GLU A 164 -7.41 44.80 11.79
N GLU A 165 -6.62 43.95 12.46
CA GLU A 165 -5.24 44.21 12.88
C GLU A 165 -4.22 43.73 11.84
N ASP A 166 -2.95 44.14 11.99
CA ASP A 166 -1.84 43.68 11.14
C ASP A 166 -1.52 42.21 11.37
N ILE A 167 -1.67 41.40 10.32
CA ILE A 167 -1.43 39.95 10.34
C ILE A 167 0.02 39.55 10.03
N THR A 168 0.90 40.51 9.70
CA THR A 168 2.23 40.21 9.14
C THR A 168 3.06 39.34 10.09
N ASN A 169 3.09 39.68 11.38
CA ASN A 169 3.83 38.92 12.38
C ASN A 169 3.25 37.52 12.60
N HIS A 170 1.92 37.41 12.61
CA HIS A 170 1.23 36.10 12.79
C HIS A 170 1.47 35.15 11.59
N ILE A 171 1.44 35.70 10.37
CA ILE A 171 1.80 34.91 9.16
C ILE A 171 3.26 34.48 9.21
N ASN A 172 4.18 35.35 9.62
CA ASN A 172 5.60 34.98 9.73
C ASN A 172 5.81 33.85 10.75
N ASN A 173 5.17 33.90 11.92
CA ASN A 173 5.23 32.83 12.92
C ASN A 173 4.66 31.53 12.38
N PHE A 174 3.49 31.57 11.74
CA PHE A 174 2.89 30.42 11.08
C PHE A 174 3.85 29.79 10.07
N LEU A 175 4.49 30.56 9.20
CA LEU A 175 5.44 30.05 8.21
C LEU A 175 6.68 29.43 8.84
N ILE A 176 7.19 30.00 9.94
CA ILE A 176 8.32 29.45 10.69
C ILE A 176 7.94 28.08 11.28
N ASN A 177 6.81 28.03 12.00
CA ASN A 177 6.35 26.81 12.64
C ASN A 177 5.94 25.73 11.62
N MET A 178 5.36 26.11 10.48
CA MET A 178 5.07 25.20 9.37
C MET A 178 6.34 24.57 8.78
N ARG A 179 7.44 25.33 8.67
CA ARG A 179 8.75 24.78 8.24
C ARG A 179 9.26 23.72 9.21
N VAL A 180 9.11 23.96 10.52
CA VAL A 180 9.49 22.97 11.55
C VAL A 180 8.70 21.67 11.39
N VAL A 181 7.39 21.74 11.13
CA VAL A 181 6.54 20.57 10.88
C VAL A 181 7.03 19.79 9.64
N LEU A 182 7.25 20.51 8.54
CA LEU A 182 7.72 19.89 7.29
C LEU A 182 9.11 19.27 7.43
N GLU A 183 10.02 19.89 8.17
CA GLU A 183 11.38 19.39 8.45
C GLU A 183 11.32 18.10 9.30
N LYS A 184 10.52 18.09 10.36
CA LYS A 184 10.33 16.89 11.18
C LYS A 184 9.71 15.75 10.39
N ALA A 185 8.73 16.04 9.54
CA ALA A 185 8.15 15.03 8.65
C ALA A 185 9.19 14.47 7.65
N TRP A 186 10.11 15.32 7.16
CA TRP A 186 11.22 14.89 6.31
C TRP A 186 12.21 13.99 7.07
N GLN A 187 12.57 14.33 8.29
CA GLN A 187 13.46 13.53 9.13
C GLN A 187 12.86 12.15 9.45
N ASP A 188 11.56 12.11 9.76
CA ASP A 188 10.84 10.86 9.99
C ASP A 188 10.82 9.97 8.72
N MET A 189 10.62 10.59 7.55
CA MET A 189 10.66 9.87 6.27
C MET A 189 12.05 9.26 6.00
N ASN A 190 13.11 10.04 6.19
CA ASN A 190 14.48 9.56 5.99
C ASN A 190 14.83 8.42 6.94
N ARG A 191 14.40 8.49 8.20
CA ARG A 191 14.62 7.42 9.18
C ARG A 191 13.99 6.10 8.76
N ASP A 192 12.76 6.16 8.24
CA ASP A 192 12.03 4.97 7.77
C ASP A 192 12.66 4.36 6.49
N ILE A 193 13.24 5.20 5.61
CA ILE A 193 13.90 4.73 4.38
C ILE A 193 15.23 4.04 4.70
N ILE A 194 16.01 4.60 5.61
CA ILE A 194 17.34 4.09 5.96
C ILE A 194 17.24 2.82 6.83
N GLY A 195 16.07 2.54 7.43
CA GLY A 195 15.84 1.33 8.20
C GLY A 195 16.59 1.32 9.54
N GLN A 196 16.86 2.47 10.11
CA GLN A 196 17.33 2.59 11.48
C GLN A 196 16.10 2.45 12.39
N GLU A 197 15.90 1.21 12.87
CA GLU A 197 15.05 0.92 14.02
C GLU A 197 15.75 1.37 15.30
#